data_27b8487424aa77b640862a519ed1d9f2
#
_entry.id   27b8487424aa77b640862a519ed1d9f2
#
_cell.length_a   1.000
_cell.length_b   1.000
_cell.length_c   1.000
_cell.angle_alpha   90.00
_cell.angle_beta   90.00
_cell.angle_gamma   90.00
#
_symmetry.space_group_name_H-M   'P 1'
#
loop_
_entity.id
_entity.type
_entity.pdbx_description
1 polymer ?
#
loop_
_entity_poly.entity_id
_entity_poly.type
_entity_poly.pdbx_seq_one_letter_code
_entity_poly.pdbx_strand_id
1 'polypeptide(L)'
;CRCSPSFILSQGDGMQLIRDLLDTAFSDVGVFDAVCVTFELAFGATAISSVLGIFLGLLLERARFAGKKIVIRVNRTLMGVPPVVIGLGVYMLLMRRGPLGRLNMLFTVQGMILAQVLIITPIICGMTYTSLISKAPAIRTFAKTMGADSVQTERLVIRELKKELYFAVVTGFGRSISEVGAVMLVGGNIKGHTRTMTTTISLLKSQGIFAEGLTLGVLLLIMAFIIQSLADFFQK
;
A
#
# COMPACT_ATOMS: atom_id res chain seq x y z
N CYS A 1 32.35 7.40 -31.46
CA CYS A 1 31.91 6.31 -30.60
C CYS A 1 33.03 5.90 -29.64
N ARG A 2 33.06 6.44 -28.43
CA ARG A 2 33.90 5.93 -27.33
C ARG A 2 33.03 6.00 -26.07
N CYS A 3 32.41 4.87 -25.72
CA CYS A 3 31.91 4.63 -24.38
C CYS A 3 33.12 4.46 -23.46
N SER A 4 33.31 5.37 -22.52
CA SER A 4 34.25 5.24 -21.44
C SER A 4 33.50 4.73 -20.20
N PRO A 5 33.77 3.51 -19.71
CA PRO A 5 33.21 3.05 -18.44
C PRO A 5 34.22 3.38 -17.34
N SER A 6 34.14 4.59 -16.80
CA SER A 6 34.87 4.93 -15.57
C SER A 6 33.89 5.12 -14.43
N PHE A 7 33.24 4.04 -14.03
CA PHE A 7 32.55 3.93 -12.75
C PHE A 7 33.53 3.30 -11.76
N ILE A 8 34.56 4.07 -11.35
CA ILE A 8 35.43 3.70 -10.24
C ILE A 8 34.96 4.52 -9.04
N LEU A 9 34.27 3.87 -8.11
CA LEU A 9 33.94 4.40 -6.79
C LEU A 9 35.27 4.63 -6.04
N SER A 10 35.68 5.88 -5.91
CA SER A 10 36.74 6.32 -5.01
C SER A 10 36.22 6.30 -3.58
N GLN A 11 37.01 5.78 -2.62
CA GLN A 11 36.65 5.60 -1.21
C GLN A 11 36.42 6.89 -0.39
N GLY A 12 36.47 8.07 -1.03
CA GLY A 12 36.19 9.37 -0.39
C GLY A 12 34.77 9.93 -0.62
N ASP A 13 34.05 9.38 -1.58
CA ASP A 13 32.82 9.99 -2.12
C ASP A 13 31.53 9.63 -1.40
N GLY A 14 31.54 8.67 -0.48
CA GLY A 14 30.30 8.20 0.17
C GLY A 14 29.61 9.29 1.02
N MET A 15 30.38 10.12 1.69
CA MET A 15 29.83 11.18 2.54
C MET A 15 29.49 12.45 1.74
N GLN A 16 30.22 12.73 0.67
CA GLN A 16 29.87 13.76 -0.29
C GLN A 16 28.63 13.36 -1.11
N LEU A 17 28.61 12.11 -1.58
CA LEU A 17 27.42 11.54 -2.25
C LEU A 17 26.17 11.69 -1.37
N ILE A 18 26.26 11.34 -0.07
CA ILE A 18 25.14 11.48 0.88
C ILE A 18 24.75 12.94 1.08
N ARG A 19 25.71 13.87 1.16
CA ARG A 19 25.42 15.31 1.25
C ARG A 19 24.79 15.86 -0.02
N ASP A 20 25.35 15.56 -1.16
CA ASP A 20 24.80 15.96 -2.47
C ASP A 20 23.41 15.34 -2.70
N LEU A 21 23.17 14.13 -2.20
CA LEU A 21 21.91 13.44 -2.19
C LEU A 21 20.88 14.13 -1.29
N LEU A 22 21.30 14.54 -0.10
CA LEU A 22 20.43 15.30 0.82
C LEU A 22 20.16 16.71 0.29
N ASP A 23 21.18 17.40 -0.22
CA ASP A 23 21.00 18.75 -0.75
C ASP A 23 20.13 18.75 -2.01
N THR A 24 20.26 17.78 -2.91
CA THR A 24 19.38 17.62 -4.07
C THR A 24 17.98 17.21 -3.68
N ALA A 25 17.82 16.33 -2.69
CA ALA A 25 16.52 15.88 -2.20
C ALA A 25 15.76 16.97 -1.42
N PHE A 26 16.48 17.84 -0.70
CA PHE A 26 15.87 18.90 0.11
C PHE A 26 15.81 20.27 -0.61
N SER A 27 16.64 20.54 -1.62
CA SER A 27 16.62 21.78 -2.37
C SER A 27 15.64 21.79 -3.55
N ASP A 28 15.23 20.63 -4.06
CA ASP A 28 14.18 20.55 -5.07
C ASP A 28 12.80 20.44 -4.41
N VAL A 29 12.06 21.54 -4.40
CA VAL A 29 10.67 21.65 -3.92
C VAL A 29 9.78 20.50 -4.46
N GLY A 30 10.11 19.97 -5.64
CA GLY A 30 9.36 18.88 -6.25
C GLY A 30 9.54 17.51 -5.56
N VAL A 31 10.63 17.28 -4.84
CA VAL A 31 10.85 16.03 -4.08
C VAL A 31 10.05 16.04 -2.79
N PHE A 32 10.00 17.17 -2.09
CA PHE A 32 9.19 17.33 -0.89
C PHE A 32 7.70 17.10 -1.18
N ASP A 33 7.19 17.70 -2.25
CA ASP A 33 5.81 17.49 -2.70
C ASP A 33 5.55 16.00 -3.00
N ALA A 34 6.48 15.32 -3.68
CA ALA A 34 6.35 13.90 -3.97
C ALA A 34 6.35 13.03 -2.72
N VAL A 35 7.11 13.39 -1.68
CA VAL A 35 7.08 12.74 -0.36
C VAL A 35 5.71 12.93 0.28
N CYS A 36 5.21 14.16 0.36
CA CYS A 36 3.91 14.47 0.95
C CYS A 36 2.77 13.72 0.25
N VAL A 37 2.72 13.75 -1.08
CA VAL A 37 1.71 13.01 -1.86
C VAL A 37 1.83 11.50 -1.65
N THR A 38 3.05 10.95 -1.54
CA THR A 38 3.24 9.52 -1.27
C THR A 38 2.65 9.13 0.09
N PHE A 39 2.87 9.93 1.13
CA PHE A 39 2.32 9.66 2.45
C PHE A 39 0.82 9.87 2.52
N GLU A 40 0.29 10.96 1.96
CA GLU A 40 -1.14 11.22 1.87
C GLU A 40 -1.86 10.03 1.21
N LEU A 41 -1.33 9.57 0.08
CA LEU A 41 -1.85 8.42 -0.64
C LEU A 41 -1.77 7.14 0.19
N ALA A 42 -0.60 6.85 0.80
CA ALA A 42 -0.38 5.61 1.54
C ALA A 42 -1.25 5.55 2.80
N PHE A 43 -1.31 6.61 3.60
CA PHE A 43 -2.14 6.66 4.81
C PHE A 43 -3.63 6.65 4.47
N GLY A 44 -4.07 7.48 3.52
CA GLY A 44 -5.47 7.57 3.10
C GLY A 44 -6.00 6.24 2.58
N ALA A 45 -5.26 5.61 1.66
CA ALA A 45 -5.63 4.33 1.10
C ALA A 45 -5.61 3.21 2.15
N THR A 46 -4.58 3.15 3.00
CA THR A 46 -4.47 2.12 4.03
C THR A 46 -5.55 2.26 5.09
N ALA A 47 -5.87 3.47 5.54
CA ALA A 47 -6.94 3.70 6.52
C ALA A 47 -8.29 3.18 6.02
N ILE A 48 -8.68 3.54 4.80
CA ILE A 48 -9.93 3.08 4.19
C ILE A 48 -9.90 1.56 3.98
N SER A 49 -8.80 1.03 3.42
CA SER A 49 -8.66 -0.40 3.14
C SER A 49 -8.62 -1.24 4.42
N SER A 50 -8.11 -0.71 5.53
CA SER A 50 -8.08 -1.41 6.83
C SER A 50 -9.48 -1.62 7.35
N VAL A 51 -10.29 -0.58 7.35
CA VAL A 51 -11.69 -0.68 7.78
C VAL A 51 -12.45 -1.66 6.90
N LEU A 52 -12.39 -1.47 5.58
CA LEU A 52 -13.09 -2.33 4.62
C LEU A 52 -12.57 -3.77 4.64
N GLY A 53 -11.25 -3.97 4.63
CA GLY A 53 -10.63 -5.29 4.56
C GLY A 53 -10.88 -6.10 5.82
N ILE A 54 -10.73 -5.51 7.01
CA ILE A 54 -11.03 -6.19 8.28
C ILE A 54 -12.52 -6.52 8.36
N PHE A 55 -13.39 -5.56 8.04
CA PHE A 55 -14.84 -5.78 8.05
C PHE A 55 -15.25 -6.91 7.10
N LEU A 56 -14.78 -6.89 5.86
CA LEU A 56 -15.05 -7.94 4.87
C LEU A 56 -14.47 -9.30 5.30
N GLY A 57 -13.29 -9.33 5.90
CA GLY A 57 -12.66 -10.54 6.43
C GLY A 57 -13.50 -11.18 7.55
N LEU A 58 -13.97 -10.37 8.51
CA LEU A 58 -14.87 -10.79 9.58
C LEU A 58 -16.22 -11.26 9.04
N LEU A 59 -16.79 -10.51 8.10
CA LEU A 59 -18.06 -10.87 7.46
C LEU A 59 -17.93 -12.20 6.70
N LEU A 60 -16.84 -12.36 5.96
CA LEU A 60 -16.58 -13.56 5.17
C LEU A 60 -16.38 -14.80 6.05
N GLU A 61 -15.77 -14.65 7.23
CA GLU A 61 -15.61 -15.76 8.18
C GLU A 61 -16.97 -16.20 8.74
N ARG A 62 -17.81 -15.27 9.16
CA ARG A 62 -19.12 -15.55 9.78
C ARG A 62 -20.18 -16.01 8.79
N ALA A 63 -20.18 -15.47 7.60
CA ALA A 63 -21.22 -15.73 6.60
C ALA A 63 -21.24 -17.21 6.18
N ARG A 64 -22.44 -17.78 6.17
CA ARG A 64 -22.73 -19.14 5.68
C ARG A 64 -23.68 -19.04 4.50
N PHE A 65 -23.12 -19.03 3.28
CA PHE A 65 -23.93 -18.96 2.05
C PHE A 65 -23.36 -19.87 0.97
N ALA A 66 -24.28 -20.30 0.07
CA ALA A 66 -23.89 -21.03 -1.13
C ALA A 66 -23.02 -20.10 -2.00
N GLY A 67 -21.78 -20.53 -2.33
CA GLY A 67 -20.83 -19.70 -3.11
C GLY A 67 -19.72 -19.05 -2.29
N LYS A 68 -19.70 -19.16 -0.95
CA LYS A 68 -18.61 -18.66 -0.08
C LYS A 68 -17.23 -19.06 -0.61
N LYS A 69 -17.08 -20.33 -1.06
CA LYS A 69 -15.83 -20.84 -1.64
C LYS A 69 -15.39 -20.06 -2.88
N ILE A 70 -16.35 -19.61 -3.71
CA ILE A 70 -16.06 -18.82 -4.91
C ILE A 70 -15.56 -17.43 -4.50
N VAL A 71 -16.24 -16.77 -3.57
CA VAL A 71 -15.84 -15.44 -3.07
C VAL A 71 -14.43 -15.48 -2.47
N ILE A 72 -14.11 -16.50 -1.65
CA ILE A 72 -12.76 -16.68 -1.09
C ILE A 72 -11.73 -16.87 -2.20
N ARG A 73 -12.06 -17.66 -3.24
CA ARG A 73 -11.17 -17.90 -4.37
C ARG A 73 -10.94 -16.61 -5.18
N VAL A 74 -12.00 -15.83 -5.43
CA VAL A 74 -11.91 -14.52 -6.09
C VAL A 74 -11.04 -13.56 -5.27
N ASN A 75 -11.26 -13.47 -3.96
CA ASN A 75 -10.43 -12.62 -3.10
C ASN A 75 -8.95 -13.01 -3.16
N ARG A 76 -8.64 -14.32 -3.11
CA ARG A 76 -7.25 -14.81 -3.24
C ARG A 76 -6.65 -14.46 -4.60
N THR A 77 -7.43 -14.54 -5.67
CA THR A 77 -6.98 -14.12 -7.00
C THR A 77 -6.71 -12.62 -7.04
N LEU A 78 -7.58 -11.80 -6.44
CA LEU A 78 -7.41 -10.35 -6.36
C LEU A 78 -6.17 -9.94 -5.57
N MET A 79 -5.75 -10.70 -4.56
CA MET A 79 -4.48 -10.44 -3.83
C MET A 79 -3.25 -10.53 -4.75
N GLY A 80 -3.31 -11.34 -5.80
CA GLY A 80 -2.21 -11.55 -6.76
C GLY A 80 -2.37 -10.79 -8.07
N VAL A 81 -3.43 -10.02 -8.26
CA VAL A 81 -3.66 -9.29 -9.52
C VAL A 81 -2.57 -8.23 -9.75
N PRO A 82 -2.00 -8.14 -10.97
CA PRO A 82 -1.08 -7.06 -11.30
C PRO A 82 -1.75 -5.69 -11.10
N PRO A 83 -1.14 -4.80 -10.32
CA PRO A 83 -1.75 -3.49 -10.00
C PRO A 83 -2.06 -2.63 -11.22
N VAL A 84 -1.29 -2.78 -12.28
CA VAL A 84 -1.53 -2.09 -13.56
C VAL A 84 -2.91 -2.41 -14.14
N VAL A 85 -3.37 -3.67 -13.98
CA VAL A 85 -4.69 -4.09 -14.45
C VAL A 85 -5.81 -3.39 -13.66
N ILE A 86 -5.65 -3.32 -12.33
CA ILE A 86 -6.59 -2.57 -11.47
C ILE A 86 -6.55 -1.08 -11.83
N GLY A 87 -5.35 -0.50 -11.98
CA GLY A 87 -5.18 0.89 -12.37
C GLY A 87 -5.84 1.22 -13.70
N LEU A 88 -5.69 0.35 -14.70
CA LEU A 88 -6.36 0.50 -16.00
C LEU A 88 -7.89 0.41 -15.86
N GLY A 89 -8.39 -0.53 -15.08
CA GLY A 89 -9.82 -0.65 -14.79
C GLY A 89 -10.39 0.61 -14.14
N VAL A 90 -9.70 1.14 -13.10
CA VAL A 90 -10.09 2.39 -12.44
C VAL A 90 -10.01 3.58 -13.40
N TYR A 91 -8.96 3.65 -14.21
CA TYR A 91 -8.83 4.67 -15.25
C TYR A 91 -10.04 4.66 -16.21
N MET A 92 -10.43 3.47 -16.69
CA MET A 92 -11.60 3.33 -17.59
C MET A 92 -12.91 3.70 -16.89
N LEU A 93 -13.04 3.46 -15.59
CA LEU A 93 -14.22 3.84 -14.80
C LEU A 93 -14.30 5.36 -14.60
N LEU A 94 -13.15 6.02 -14.37
CA LEU A 94 -13.07 7.45 -14.06
C LEU A 94 -12.92 8.35 -15.28
N MET A 95 -12.60 7.82 -16.48
CA MET A 95 -12.50 8.62 -17.70
C MET A 95 -13.84 9.29 -18.04
N ARG A 96 -13.83 10.41 -18.77
CA ARG A 96 -15.03 11.23 -19.07
C ARG A 96 -16.19 10.44 -19.69
N ARG A 97 -15.90 9.38 -20.45
CA ARG A 97 -16.90 8.46 -21.02
C ARG A 97 -17.22 7.26 -20.15
N GLY A 98 -16.55 7.12 -19.01
CA GLY A 98 -16.77 6.04 -18.05
C GLY A 98 -17.97 6.30 -17.14
N PRO A 99 -18.47 5.25 -16.45
CA PRO A 99 -19.64 5.37 -15.58
C PRO A 99 -19.46 6.32 -14.41
N LEU A 100 -18.24 6.52 -13.92
CA LEU A 100 -17.89 7.43 -12.83
C LEU A 100 -17.22 8.74 -13.33
N GLY A 101 -17.22 8.98 -14.64
CA GLY A 101 -16.57 10.16 -15.24
C GLY A 101 -17.10 11.51 -14.73
N ARG A 102 -18.36 11.55 -14.26
CA ARG A 102 -18.98 12.75 -13.67
C ARG A 102 -18.29 13.21 -12.38
N LEU A 103 -17.56 12.31 -11.67
CA LEU A 103 -16.87 12.64 -10.43
C LEU A 103 -15.57 13.44 -10.66
N ASN A 104 -15.07 13.52 -11.90
CA ASN A 104 -13.83 14.23 -12.27
C ASN A 104 -12.63 13.88 -11.37
N MET A 105 -12.54 12.62 -10.92
CA MET A 105 -11.48 12.16 -10.00
C MET A 105 -10.22 11.66 -10.73
N LEU A 106 -10.24 11.60 -12.06
CA LEU A 106 -9.07 11.22 -12.84
C LEU A 106 -7.98 12.31 -12.71
N PHE A 107 -6.73 11.89 -12.56
CA PHE A 107 -5.56 12.77 -12.33
C PHE A 107 -5.63 13.55 -11.00
N THR A 108 -6.30 12.99 -10.00
CA THR A 108 -6.34 13.52 -8.63
C THR A 108 -5.84 12.49 -7.63
N VAL A 109 -5.39 12.94 -6.45
CA VAL A 109 -4.99 12.06 -5.34
C VAL A 109 -6.16 11.16 -4.90
N GLN A 110 -7.39 11.65 -4.95
CA GLN A 110 -8.60 10.89 -4.61
C GLN A 110 -8.81 9.69 -5.55
N GLY A 111 -8.61 9.89 -6.86
CA GLY A 111 -8.66 8.80 -7.83
C GLY A 111 -7.57 7.76 -7.61
N MET A 112 -6.36 8.22 -7.23
CA MET A 112 -5.24 7.34 -6.86
C MET A 112 -5.56 6.53 -5.59
N ILE A 113 -6.15 7.17 -4.56
CA ILE A 113 -6.60 6.49 -3.33
C ILE A 113 -7.62 5.40 -3.67
N LEU A 114 -8.59 5.68 -4.55
CA LEU A 114 -9.58 4.69 -4.98
C LEU A 114 -8.91 3.45 -5.61
N ALA A 115 -7.94 3.65 -6.51
CA ALA A 115 -7.18 2.56 -7.11
C ALA A 115 -6.40 1.74 -6.07
N GLN A 116 -5.76 2.42 -5.13
CA GLN A 116 -5.01 1.80 -4.04
C GLN A 116 -5.94 1.00 -3.09
N VAL A 117 -7.11 1.53 -2.75
CA VAL A 117 -8.11 0.85 -1.91
C VAL A 117 -8.53 -0.46 -2.56
N LEU A 118 -8.76 -0.49 -3.86
CA LEU A 118 -9.12 -1.72 -4.59
C LEU A 118 -7.99 -2.77 -4.59
N ILE A 119 -6.73 -2.34 -4.55
CA ILE A 119 -5.57 -3.24 -4.50
C ILE A 119 -5.35 -3.77 -3.09
N ILE A 120 -5.44 -2.91 -2.07
CA ILE A 120 -5.05 -3.23 -0.70
C ILE A 120 -6.16 -3.97 0.05
N THR A 121 -7.42 -3.63 -0.19
CA THR A 121 -8.58 -4.24 0.50
C THR A 121 -8.60 -5.77 0.41
N PRO A 122 -8.39 -6.41 -0.77
CA PRO A 122 -8.34 -7.87 -0.86
C PRO A 122 -7.20 -8.49 -0.04
N ILE A 123 -6.06 -7.78 0.07
CA ILE A 123 -4.89 -8.25 0.82
C ILE A 123 -5.23 -8.29 2.31
N ILE A 124 -5.72 -7.18 2.86
CA ILE A 124 -6.11 -7.10 4.29
C ILE A 124 -7.27 -8.06 4.58
N CYS A 125 -8.27 -8.14 3.71
CA CYS A 125 -9.40 -9.06 3.84
C CYS A 125 -8.92 -10.52 3.87
N GLY A 126 -8.05 -10.92 2.96
CA GLY A 126 -7.54 -12.29 2.88
C GLY A 126 -6.69 -12.68 4.08
N MET A 127 -5.82 -11.78 4.57
CA MET A 127 -5.02 -12.00 5.77
C MET A 127 -5.89 -12.10 7.01
N THR A 128 -6.84 -11.19 7.20
CA THR A 128 -7.83 -11.19 8.29
C THR A 128 -8.63 -12.49 8.29
N TYR A 129 -9.17 -12.88 7.15
CA TYR A 129 -9.93 -14.11 6.98
C TYR A 129 -9.11 -15.35 7.34
N THR A 130 -7.86 -15.44 6.89
CA THR A 130 -6.96 -16.56 7.16
C THR A 130 -6.64 -16.68 8.65
N SER A 131 -6.35 -15.57 9.31
CA SER A 131 -6.08 -15.51 10.76
C SER A 131 -7.30 -15.93 11.57
N LEU A 132 -8.49 -15.47 11.18
CA LEU A 132 -9.75 -15.84 11.85
C LEU A 132 -10.04 -17.34 11.73
N ILE A 133 -9.94 -17.93 10.55
CA ILE A 133 -10.19 -19.37 10.39
C ILE A 133 -9.21 -20.22 11.20
N SER A 134 -7.96 -19.78 11.28
CA SER A 134 -6.91 -20.53 12.00
C SER A 134 -7.09 -20.49 13.51
N LYS A 135 -7.43 -19.34 14.10
CA LYS A 135 -7.37 -19.12 15.55
C LYS A 135 -8.73 -18.95 16.23
N ALA A 136 -9.73 -18.37 15.55
CA ALA A 136 -11.01 -18.06 16.17
C ALA A 136 -11.77 -19.29 16.72
N PRO A 137 -11.74 -20.50 16.09
CA PRO A 137 -12.43 -21.66 16.64
C PRO A 137 -11.95 -22.05 18.03
N ALA A 138 -10.63 -22.07 18.27
CA ALA A 138 -10.05 -22.39 19.57
C ALA A 138 -10.43 -21.35 20.64
N ILE A 139 -10.34 -20.05 20.29
CA ILE A 139 -10.69 -18.96 21.19
C ILE A 139 -12.19 -19.01 21.55
N ARG A 140 -13.06 -19.27 20.58
CA ARG A 140 -14.51 -19.38 20.83
C ARG A 140 -14.86 -20.58 21.71
N THR A 141 -14.17 -21.72 21.53
CA THR A 141 -14.36 -22.90 22.39
C THR A 141 -13.96 -22.55 23.80
N PHE A 142 -12.78 -21.96 24.00
CA PHE A 142 -12.31 -21.55 25.32
C PHE A 142 -13.28 -20.52 25.98
N ALA A 143 -13.71 -19.51 25.27
CA ALA A 143 -14.64 -18.50 25.79
C ALA A 143 -15.96 -19.13 26.26
N LYS A 144 -16.51 -20.07 25.49
CA LYS A 144 -17.73 -20.79 25.84
C LYS A 144 -17.58 -21.66 27.10
N THR A 145 -16.43 -22.37 27.29
CA THR A 145 -16.17 -23.12 28.51
C THR A 145 -16.09 -22.26 29.75
N MET A 146 -15.72 -20.99 29.59
CA MET A 146 -15.71 -19.98 30.67
C MET A 146 -17.06 -19.28 30.88
N GLY A 147 -18.11 -19.66 30.15
CA GLY A 147 -19.44 -19.08 30.28
C GLY A 147 -19.62 -17.73 29.62
N ALA A 148 -18.71 -17.35 28.70
CA ALA A 148 -18.80 -16.07 28.01
C ALA A 148 -20.00 -16.02 27.06
N ASP A 149 -20.72 -14.88 27.06
CA ASP A 149 -21.75 -14.57 26.08
C ASP A 149 -21.21 -14.39 24.68
N SER A 150 -22.09 -14.44 23.67
CA SER A 150 -21.72 -14.32 22.26
C SER A 150 -20.96 -13.03 21.96
N VAL A 151 -21.35 -11.90 22.55
CA VAL A 151 -20.69 -10.60 22.34
C VAL A 151 -19.31 -10.60 23.00
N GLN A 152 -19.20 -11.15 24.21
CA GLN A 152 -17.94 -11.27 24.94
C GLN A 152 -16.96 -12.19 24.19
N THR A 153 -17.47 -13.30 23.65
CA THR A 153 -16.69 -14.25 22.83
C THR A 153 -16.09 -13.58 21.60
N GLU A 154 -16.90 -12.82 20.85
CA GLU A 154 -16.40 -12.13 19.63
C GLU A 154 -15.45 -10.98 19.96
N ARG A 155 -15.69 -10.26 21.06
CA ARG A 155 -14.76 -9.24 21.55
C ARG A 155 -13.41 -9.86 21.95
N LEU A 156 -13.44 -11.04 22.58
CA LEU A 156 -12.23 -11.80 22.90
C LEU A 156 -11.47 -12.22 21.63
N VAL A 157 -12.18 -12.74 20.62
CA VAL A 157 -11.57 -13.11 19.32
C VAL A 157 -10.84 -11.93 18.70
N ILE A 158 -11.48 -10.75 18.62
CA ILE A 158 -10.85 -9.55 18.05
C ILE A 158 -9.65 -9.09 18.89
N ARG A 159 -9.76 -9.18 20.22
CA ARG A 159 -8.68 -8.80 21.13
C ARG A 159 -7.46 -9.71 21.01
N GLU A 160 -7.68 -11.00 20.92
CA GLU A 160 -6.60 -11.98 20.76
C GLU A 160 -5.94 -11.91 19.38
N LEU A 161 -6.72 -11.55 18.34
CA LEU A 161 -6.21 -11.41 16.96
C LEU A 161 -5.70 -10.00 16.63
N LYS A 162 -5.62 -9.09 17.61
CA LYS A 162 -5.19 -7.71 17.34
C LYS A 162 -3.83 -7.62 16.65
N LYS A 163 -2.89 -8.51 17.00
CA LYS A 163 -1.55 -8.53 16.41
C LYS A 163 -1.57 -8.93 14.94
N GLU A 164 -2.36 -9.94 14.60
CA GLU A 164 -2.52 -10.39 13.21
C GLU A 164 -3.26 -9.36 12.35
N LEU A 165 -4.29 -8.72 12.93
CA LEU A 165 -5.01 -7.63 12.25
C LEU A 165 -4.09 -6.44 11.98
N TYR A 166 -3.29 -6.08 12.99
CA TYR A 166 -2.28 -5.04 12.84
C TYR A 166 -1.26 -5.38 11.75
N PHE A 167 -0.72 -6.61 11.76
CA PHE A 167 0.21 -7.08 10.74
C PHE A 167 -0.39 -7.02 9.33
N ALA A 168 -1.69 -7.34 9.18
CA ALA A 168 -2.39 -7.20 7.91
C ALA A 168 -2.43 -5.73 7.43
N VAL A 169 -2.68 -4.79 8.35
CA VAL A 169 -2.70 -3.35 8.05
C VAL A 169 -1.30 -2.85 7.65
N VAL A 170 -0.27 -3.22 8.40
CA VAL A 170 1.13 -2.84 8.11
C VAL A 170 1.59 -3.40 6.76
N THR A 171 1.20 -4.64 6.45
CA THR A 171 1.45 -5.23 5.13
C THR A 171 0.75 -4.45 4.01
N GLY A 172 -0.51 -4.05 4.22
CA GLY A 172 -1.26 -3.20 3.30
C GLY A 172 -0.60 -1.84 3.08
N PHE A 173 -0.09 -1.23 4.14
CA PHE A 173 0.64 0.04 4.08
C PHE A 173 1.95 -0.08 3.29
N GLY A 174 2.75 -1.12 3.55
CA GLY A 174 3.97 -1.37 2.78
C GLY A 174 3.67 -1.59 1.29
N ARG A 175 2.56 -2.26 0.98
CA ARG A 175 2.07 -2.41 -0.39
C ARG A 175 1.70 -1.08 -1.01
N SER A 176 1.04 -0.19 -0.26
CA SER A 176 0.63 1.14 -0.73
C SER A 176 1.83 2.01 -1.13
N ILE A 177 2.87 2.06 -0.29
CA ILE A 177 4.08 2.86 -0.56
C ILE A 177 4.81 2.38 -1.81
N SER A 178 4.86 1.07 -2.04
CA SER A 178 5.64 0.47 -3.13
C SER A 178 4.93 0.51 -4.50
N GLU A 179 3.67 0.96 -4.56
CA GLU A 179 2.88 0.91 -5.78
C GLU A 179 3.26 2.01 -6.79
N VAL A 180 3.51 1.61 -8.02
CA VAL A 180 3.89 2.50 -9.14
C VAL A 180 2.84 2.50 -10.24
N GLY A 181 2.47 1.30 -10.70
CA GLY A 181 1.74 1.12 -11.95
C GLY A 181 0.34 1.71 -11.94
N ALA A 182 -0.47 1.38 -10.93
CA ALA A 182 -1.83 1.91 -10.81
C ALA A 182 -1.84 3.42 -10.53
N VAL A 183 -0.93 3.87 -9.67
CA VAL A 183 -0.76 5.29 -9.31
C VAL A 183 -0.39 6.12 -10.54
N MET A 184 0.54 5.62 -11.36
CA MET A 184 0.97 6.32 -12.58
C MET A 184 -0.16 6.42 -13.62
N LEU A 185 -0.96 5.37 -13.79
CA LEU A 185 -2.08 5.36 -14.74
C LEU A 185 -3.20 6.31 -14.32
N VAL A 186 -3.61 6.27 -13.05
CA VAL A 186 -4.75 7.06 -12.56
C VAL A 186 -4.35 8.49 -12.22
N GLY A 187 -3.13 8.69 -11.69
CA GLY A 187 -2.63 9.99 -11.26
C GLY A 187 -1.97 10.82 -12.36
N GLY A 188 -1.43 10.19 -13.43
CA GLY A 188 -0.79 10.89 -14.55
C GLY A 188 0.56 11.54 -14.23
N ASN A 189 1.15 11.32 -13.05
CA ASN A 189 2.48 11.80 -12.64
C ASN A 189 2.67 13.33 -12.78
N ILE A 190 1.68 14.11 -12.38
CA ILE A 190 1.68 15.58 -12.50
C ILE A 190 2.50 16.21 -11.36
N LYS A 191 3.54 16.99 -11.69
CA LYS A 191 4.40 17.68 -10.70
C LYS A 191 3.55 18.61 -9.82
N GLY A 192 3.75 18.51 -8.49
CA GLY A 192 3.03 19.33 -7.50
C GLY A 192 1.61 18.88 -7.18
N HIS A 193 1.06 17.82 -7.85
CA HIS A 193 -0.31 17.36 -7.62
C HIS A 193 -0.42 15.85 -7.36
N THR A 194 0.05 15.00 -8.29
CA THR A 194 -0.14 13.54 -8.23
C THR A 194 1.17 12.77 -8.35
N ARG A 195 2.29 13.47 -8.43
CA ARG A 195 3.60 12.86 -8.50
C ARG A 195 3.98 12.29 -7.14
N THR A 196 4.28 10.98 -7.10
CA THR A 196 4.79 10.28 -5.93
C THR A 196 6.29 10.02 -6.07
N MET A 197 6.96 9.60 -4.99
CA MET A 197 8.37 9.19 -5.06
C MET A 197 8.57 8.04 -6.05
N THR A 198 7.69 7.04 -6.02
CA THR A 198 7.77 5.87 -6.91
C THR A 198 7.58 6.23 -8.39
N THR A 199 6.67 7.16 -8.70
CA THR A 199 6.49 7.64 -10.08
C THR A 199 7.62 8.56 -10.52
N THR A 200 8.24 9.31 -9.61
CA THR A 200 9.46 10.10 -9.88
C THR A 200 10.63 9.21 -10.23
N ILE A 201 10.86 8.12 -9.48
CA ILE A 201 11.89 7.13 -9.79
C ILE A 201 11.70 6.55 -11.20
N SER A 202 10.46 6.21 -11.55
CA SER A 202 10.14 5.69 -12.88
C SER A 202 10.40 6.73 -13.99
N LEU A 203 10.12 7.99 -13.73
CA LEU A 203 10.38 9.10 -14.66
C LEU A 203 11.88 9.31 -14.85
N LEU A 204 12.66 9.40 -13.77
CA LEU A 204 14.12 9.58 -13.83
C LEU A 204 14.79 8.42 -14.57
N LYS A 205 14.34 7.19 -14.35
CA LYS A 205 14.77 6.03 -15.12
C LYS A 205 14.52 6.22 -16.62
N SER A 206 13.34 6.72 -17.02
CA SER A 206 13.01 6.94 -18.44
C SER A 206 13.83 8.04 -19.09
N GLN A 207 14.32 9.00 -18.30
CA GLN A 207 15.20 10.08 -18.73
C GLN A 207 16.70 9.69 -18.76
N GLY A 208 17.04 8.48 -18.26
CA GLY A 208 18.43 8.01 -18.17
C GLY A 208 19.20 8.57 -16.97
N ILE A 209 18.51 9.24 -16.03
CA ILE A 209 19.09 9.82 -14.80
C ILE A 209 19.05 8.77 -13.68
N PHE A 210 19.90 7.77 -13.79
CA PHE A 210 19.84 6.61 -12.89
C PHE A 210 20.30 6.91 -11.46
N ALA A 211 21.31 7.78 -11.29
CA ALA A 211 21.88 8.12 -9.99
C ALA A 211 20.82 8.75 -9.06
N GLU A 212 20.11 9.77 -9.52
CA GLU A 212 19.04 10.44 -8.77
C GLU A 212 17.87 9.48 -8.49
N GLY A 213 17.49 8.66 -9.49
CA GLY A 213 16.45 7.65 -9.33
C GLY A 213 16.80 6.61 -8.25
N LEU A 214 18.06 6.15 -8.20
CA LEU A 214 18.53 5.23 -7.17
C LEU A 214 18.53 5.88 -5.79
N THR A 215 18.94 7.13 -5.69
CA THR A 215 18.91 7.92 -4.47
C THR A 215 17.53 8.02 -3.87
N LEU A 216 16.55 8.44 -4.67
CA LEU A 216 15.16 8.49 -4.25
C LEU A 216 14.63 7.11 -3.84
N GLY A 217 15.07 6.06 -4.51
CA GLY A 217 14.74 4.68 -4.14
C GLY A 217 15.27 4.28 -2.78
N VAL A 218 16.54 4.60 -2.47
CA VAL A 218 17.15 4.34 -1.17
C VAL A 218 16.44 5.16 -0.08
N LEU A 219 16.16 6.44 -0.34
CA LEU A 219 15.42 7.29 0.59
C LEU A 219 14.02 6.72 0.89
N LEU A 220 13.29 6.28 -0.12
CA LEU A 220 11.98 5.65 0.03
C LEU A 220 12.06 4.38 0.90
N LEU A 221 13.08 3.53 0.69
CA LEU A 221 13.30 2.32 1.48
C LEU A 221 13.60 2.64 2.94
N ILE A 222 14.45 3.64 3.20
CA ILE A 222 14.76 4.08 4.57
C ILE A 222 13.49 4.60 5.27
N MET A 223 12.71 5.43 4.60
CA MET A 223 11.45 5.96 5.14
C MET A 223 10.44 4.84 5.42
N ALA A 224 10.26 3.91 4.48
CA ALA A 224 9.39 2.76 4.66
C ALA A 224 9.85 1.88 5.84
N PHE A 225 11.16 1.64 5.97
CA PHE A 225 11.74 0.88 7.07
C PHE A 225 11.52 1.56 8.43
N ILE A 226 11.72 2.88 8.52
CA ILE A 226 11.48 3.65 9.75
C ILE A 226 10.02 3.54 10.16
N ILE A 227 9.08 3.73 9.23
CA ILE A 227 7.64 3.67 9.54
C ILE A 227 7.22 2.27 9.97
N GLN A 228 7.70 1.23 9.29
CA GLN A 228 7.42 -0.15 9.69
C GLN A 228 8.02 -0.48 11.06
N SER A 229 9.25 -0.05 11.34
CA SER A 229 9.90 -0.25 12.62
C SER A 229 9.18 0.48 13.76
N LEU A 230 8.73 1.72 13.52
CA LEU A 230 7.90 2.45 14.48
C LEU A 230 6.57 1.74 14.71
N ALA A 231 5.93 1.29 13.64
CA ALA A 231 4.70 0.52 13.73
C ALA A 231 4.90 -0.74 14.60
N ASP A 232 5.96 -1.50 14.38
CA ASP A 232 6.27 -2.70 15.18
C ASP A 232 6.60 -2.38 16.65
N PHE A 233 7.22 -1.23 16.90
CA PHE A 233 7.50 -0.77 18.28
C PHE A 233 6.22 -0.50 19.08
N PHE A 234 5.21 0.10 18.47
CA PHE A 234 3.90 0.34 19.08
C PHE A 234 3.07 -0.94 19.28
N GLN A 235 3.47 -2.07 18.71
CA GLN A 235 2.79 -3.35 18.85
C GLN A 235 3.22 -4.14 20.10
N LYS A 236 4.36 -3.83 20.67
CA LYS A 236 4.85 -4.49 21.89
C LYS A 236 4.10 -4.03 23.12
#